data_35d5edb54efb751ab67999adf8822a7f
#
_entry.id   35d5edb54efb751ab67999adf8822a7f
#
_cell.length_a   1.000
_cell.length_b   1.000
_cell.length_c   1.000
_cell.angle_alpha   90.00
_cell.angle_beta   90.00
_cell.angle_gamma   90.00
#
_symmetry.space_group_name_H-M   'P 1'
#
loop_
_entity.id
_entity.type
_entity.pdbx_description
1 polymer ?
#
loop_
_entity_poly.entity_id
_entity_poly.type
_entity_poly.pdbx_seq_one_letter_code
_entity_poly.pdbx_strand_id
1 'polypeptide(L)'
;AMKEFYHSGRETGSQKTDQQYYDELEKLAGDLPIDCLIVDPSATSFIALVRQNHRFKVRKAINDVVDGIQKTAACLSNGKIKICACCERSIQEFGLYSWDDKAVEDTPIKENDHAMDAIRYFVNTMGIWRQKSDYTPLWN
;
A
#
# COMPACT_ATOMS: atom_id res chain seq x y z
N ALA A 1 6.03 5.20 -4.92
CA ALA A 1 5.03 6.03 -4.23
C ALA A 1 5.46 7.49 -4.27
N MET A 2 4.55 8.38 -4.57
CA MET A 2 4.82 9.82 -4.71
C MET A 2 4.25 10.65 -3.56
N LYS A 3 3.21 10.16 -2.92
CA LYS A 3 2.54 10.80 -1.79
C LYS A 3 2.04 9.72 -0.84
N GLU A 4 1.90 10.06 0.43
CA GLU A 4 1.24 9.20 1.40
C GLU A 4 0.29 10.00 2.29
N PHE A 5 -0.75 9.33 2.74
CA PHE A 5 -1.54 9.68 3.90
C PHE A 5 -1.43 8.52 4.88
N TYR A 6 -1.10 8.81 6.11
CA TYR A 6 -0.94 7.81 7.16
C TYR A 6 -1.70 8.21 8.40
N HIS A 7 -2.51 7.31 8.93
CA HIS A 7 -3.20 7.48 10.18
C HIS A 7 -3.05 6.23 11.05
N SER A 8 -2.56 6.42 12.26
CA SER A 8 -2.49 5.37 13.27
C SER A 8 -3.46 5.70 14.41
N GLY A 9 -4.51 4.91 14.57
CA GLY A 9 -5.45 5.04 15.68
C GLY A 9 -4.78 4.83 17.03
N ARG A 10 -3.70 4.04 17.10
CA ARG A 10 -2.91 3.85 18.31
C ARG A 10 -2.16 5.13 18.71
N GLU A 11 -1.52 5.79 17.74
CA GLU A 11 -0.74 7.02 18.01
C GLU A 11 -1.64 8.20 18.32
N THR A 12 -2.78 8.33 17.65
CA THR A 12 -3.71 9.46 17.79
C THR A 12 -4.76 9.25 18.87
N GLY A 13 -4.93 8.01 19.37
CA GLY A 13 -5.97 7.64 20.31
C GLY A 13 -7.40 7.69 19.73
N SER A 14 -7.53 7.82 18.40
CA SER A 14 -8.83 7.92 17.73
C SER A 14 -8.85 7.16 16.41
N GLN A 15 -10.01 6.56 16.10
CA GLN A 15 -10.27 5.96 14.80
C GLN A 15 -11.00 6.96 13.90
N LYS A 16 -10.65 6.97 12.62
CA LYS A 16 -11.39 7.72 11.62
C LYS A 16 -12.58 6.90 11.11
N THR A 17 -13.66 7.60 10.74
CA THR A 17 -14.78 7.00 10.02
C THR A 17 -14.41 6.77 8.55
N ASP A 18 -15.16 5.92 7.86
CA ASP A 18 -14.99 5.70 6.41
C ASP A 18 -15.07 7.02 5.62
N GLN A 19 -15.99 7.91 5.99
CA GLN A 19 -16.13 9.22 5.36
C GLN A 19 -14.89 10.09 5.57
N GLN A 20 -14.33 10.11 6.76
CA GLN A 20 -13.10 10.86 7.04
C GLN A 20 -11.90 10.32 6.24
N TYR A 21 -11.79 8.99 6.09
CA TYR A 21 -10.78 8.39 5.22
C TYR A 21 -11.01 8.75 3.75
N TYR A 22 -12.26 8.77 3.31
CA TYR A 22 -12.59 9.14 1.94
C TYR A 22 -12.22 10.61 1.66
N ASP A 23 -12.51 11.52 2.57
CA ASP A 23 -12.16 12.94 2.46
C ASP A 23 -10.63 13.14 2.37
N GLU A 24 -9.85 12.41 3.16
CA GLU A 24 -8.39 12.43 3.08
C GLU A 24 -7.87 11.85 1.76
N LEU A 25 -8.50 10.81 1.26
CA LEU A 25 -8.18 10.24 -0.05
C LEU A 25 -8.43 11.24 -1.17
N GLU A 26 -9.54 11.98 -1.14
CA GLU A 26 -9.83 13.02 -2.13
C GLU A 26 -8.79 14.14 -2.10
N LYS A 27 -8.38 14.58 -0.91
CA LYS A 27 -7.31 15.57 -0.75
C LYS A 27 -5.97 15.05 -1.29
N LEU A 28 -5.64 13.80 -0.99
CA LEU A 28 -4.42 13.16 -1.46
C LEU A 28 -4.38 13.03 -2.99
N ALA A 29 -5.50 12.63 -3.58
CA ALA A 29 -5.66 12.49 -5.02
C ALA A 29 -5.59 13.87 -5.73
N GLY A 30 -6.26 14.89 -5.18
CA GLY A 30 -6.36 16.20 -5.80
C GLY A 30 -6.90 16.08 -7.22
N ASP A 31 -6.22 16.72 -8.17
CA ASP A 31 -6.56 16.70 -9.60
C ASP A 31 -5.82 15.60 -10.39
N LEU A 32 -5.11 14.70 -9.71
CA LEU A 32 -4.39 13.62 -10.38
C LEU A 32 -5.38 12.63 -11.01
N PRO A 33 -5.11 12.15 -12.23
CA PRO A 33 -5.87 11.08 -12.83
C PRO A 33 -5.59 9.77 -12.07
N ILE A 34 -6.62 9.24 -11.40
CA ILE A 34 -6.54 8.01 -10.63
C ILE A 34 -7.22 6.89 -11.40
N ASP A 35 -6.49 5.89 -11.83
CA ASP A 35 -7.03 4.75 -12.57
C ASP A 35 -7.93 3.88 -11.71
N CYS A 36 -7.47 3.54 -10.51
CA CYS A 36 -8.25 2.79 -9.54
C CYS A 36 -7.69 2.92 -8.12
N LEU A 37 -8.53 2.60 -7.14
CA LEU A 37 -8.14 2.38 -5.76
C LEU A 37 -7.99 0.88 -5.52
N ILE A 38 -6.90 0.48 -4.89
CA ILE A 38 -6.69 -0.88 -4.42
C ILE A 38 -6.96 -0.88 -2.92
N VAL A 39 -7.95 -1.63 -2.49
CA VAL A 39 -8.46 -1.60 -1.12
C VAL A 39 -8.47 -3.01 -0.55
N ASP A 40 -8.11 -3.15 0.73
CA ASP A 40 -8.23 -4.41 1.44
C ASP A 40 -9.65 -4.98 1.28
N PRO A 41 -9.81 -6.26 0.88
CA PRO A 41 -11.12 -6.85 0.67
C PRO A 41 -11.99 -6.90 1.94
N SER A 42 -11.39 -6.82 3.13
CA SER A 42 -12.10 -6.78 4.41
C SER A 42 -12.74 -5.43 4.71
N ALA A 43 -12.28 -4.34 4.09
CA ALA A 43 -12.82 -2.99 4.27
C ALA A 43 -14.13 -2.78 3.49
N THR A 44 -15.13 -3.62 3.75
CA THR A 44 -16.37 -3.70 2.95
C THR A 44 -17.20 -2.43 2.98
N SER A 45 -17.30 -1.77 4.14
CA SER A 45 -18.04 -0.50 4.29
C SER A 45 -17.36 0.65 3.53
N PHE A 46 -16.05 0.75 3.61
CA PHE A 46 -15.28 1.74 2.85
C PHE A 46 -15.41 1.52 1.34
N ILE A 47 -15.32 0.27 0.89
CA ILE A 47 -15.52 -0.08 -0.54
C ILE A 47 -16.91 0.34 -1.02
N ALA A 48 -17.96 0.11 -0.21
CA ALA A 48 -19.31 0.52 -0.54
C ALA A 48 -19.42 2.05 -0.65
N LEU A 49 -18.85 2.79 0.28
CA LEU A 49 -18.81 4.25 0.28
C LEU A 49 -18.12 4.81 -0.97
N VAL A 50 -16.95 4.28 -1.32
CA VAL A 50 -16.21 4.73 -2.51
C VAL A 50 -17.02 4.47 -3.78
N ARG A 51 -17.68 3.34 -3.88
CA ARG A 51 -18.55 3.01 -5.05
C ARG A 51 -19.74 3.93 -5.17
N GLN A 52 -20.36 4.33 -4.06
CA GLN A 52 -21.49 5.27 -4.04
C GLN A 52 -21.11 6.66 -4.56
N ASN A 53 -19.88 7.11 -4.31
CA ASN A 53 -19.41 8.41 -4.76
C ASN A 53 -19.03 8.47 -6.25
N HIS A 54 -18.91 7.33 -6.93
CA HIS A 54 -18.64 7.20 -8.37
C HIS A 54 -17.36 7.90 -8.90
N ARG A 55 -16.56 8.51 -8.04
CA ARG A 55 -15.33 9.21 -8.45
C ARG A 55 -14.20 8.23 -8.79
N PHE A 56 -14.06 7.17 -7.99
CA PHE A 56 -12.97 6.23 -8.13
C PHE A 56 -13.45 4.81 -8.44
N LYS A 57 -12.74 4.13 -9.33
CA LYS A 57 -12.92 2.69 -9.52
C LYS A 57 -12.22 1.94 -8.38
N VAL A 58 -12.86 0.89 -7.86
CA VAL A 58 -12.29 0.08 -6.76
C VAL A 58 -11.92 -1.31 -7.27
N ARG A 59 -10.72 -1.73 -6.96
CA ARG A 59 -10.23 -3.11 -7.07
C ARG A 59 -9.95 -3.65 -5.66
N LYS A 60 -10.45 -4.83 -5.36
CA LYS A 60 -10.08 -5.54 -4.13
C LYS A 60 -8.64 -6.00 -4.25
N ALA A 61 -7.86 -5.78 -3.19
CA ALA A 61 -6.47 -6.20 -3.14
C ALA A 61 -6.35 -7.73 -3.18
N ILE A 62 -5.31 -8.21 -3.87
CA ILE A 62 -4.79 -9.57 -3.67
C ILE A 62 -3.85 -9.47 -2.48
N ASN A 63 -4.24 -10.08 -1.35
CA ASN A 63 -3.62 -9.85 -0.06
C ASN A 63 -2.76 -11.01 0.47
N ASP A 64 -2.33 -11.93 -0.39
CA ASP A 64 -1.36 -12.97 -0.04
C ASP A 64 -0.15 -12.37 0.66
N VAL A 65 0.23 -12.94 1.82
CA VAL A 65 1.25 -12.36 2.70
C VAL A 65 2.65 -12.76 2.25
N VAL A 66 3.03 -14.01 2.43
CA VAL A 66 4.42 -14.48 2.21
C VAL A 66 4.86 -14.26 0.76
N ASP A 67 4.10 -14.76 -0.19
CA ASP A 67 4.36 -14.59 -1.62
C ASP A 67 4.35 -13.11 -2.03
N GLY A 68 3.44 -12.33 -1.46
CA GLY A 68 3.37 -10.89 -1.70
C GLY A 68 4.58 -10.12 -1.18
N ILE A 69 5.11 -10.48 -0.03
CA ILE A 69 6.34 -9.89 0.54
C ILE A 69 7.53 -10.18 -0.39
N GLN A 70 7.70 -11.41 -0.84
CA GLN A 70 8.78 -11.80 -1.74
C GLN A 70 8.72 -11.03 -3.07
N LYS A 71 7.54 -10.92 -3.67
CA LYS A 71 7.32 -10.14 -4.90
C LYS A 71 7.61 -8.66 -4.71
N THR A 72 7.20 -8.10 -3.59
CA THR A 72 7.44 -6.69 -3.26
C THR A 72 8.93 -6.43 -3.08
N ALA A 73 9.62 -7.27 -2.33
CA ALA A 73 11.07 -7.18 -2.14
C ALA A 73 11.82 -7.24 -3.48
N ALA A 74 11.44 -8.16 -4.37
CA ALA A 74 12.02 -8.26 -5.70
C ALA A 74 11.76 -6.99 -6.54
N CYS A 75 10.56 -6.42 -6.49
CA CYS A 75 10.23 -5.18 -7.21
C CYS A 75 11.02 -3.96 -6.70
N LEU A 76 11.27 -3.89 -5.39
CA LEU A 76 12.10 -2.84 -4.79
C LEU A 76 13.56 -3.01 -5.17
N SER A 77 14.11 -4.21 -5.02
CA SER A 77 15.51 -4.52 -5.36
C SER A 77 15.83 -4.27 -6.83
N ASN A 78 14.88 -4.56 -7.72
CA ASN A 78 15.03 -4.35 -9.16
C ASN A 78 14.66 -2.94 -9.63
N GLY A 79 14.36 -2.02 -8.71
CA GLY A 79 14.02 -0.64 -9.03
C GLY A 79 12.67 -0.44 -9.75
N LYS A 80 11.82 -1.47 -9.82
CA LYS A 80 10.46 -1.38 -10.40
C LYS A 80 9.54 -0.48 -9.56
N ILE A 81 9.80 -0.39 -8.27
CA ILE A 81 9.13 0.52 -7.34
C ILE A 81 10.15 1.46 -6.74
N LYS A 82 9.77 2.73 -6.68
CA LYS A 82 10.52 3.79 -6.00
C LYS A 82 9.59 4.51 -5.03
N ILE A 83 10.13 4.95 -3.92
CA ILE A 83 9.41 5.67 -2.87
C ILE A 83 10.05 7.03 -2.71
N CYS A 84 9.26 8.10 -2.85
CA CYS A 84 9.74 9.46 -2.65
C CYS A 84 10.07 9.71 -1.17
N ALA A 85 11.07 10.55 -0.93
CA ALA A 85 11.49 10.90 0.44
C ALA A 85 10.36 11.52 1.29
N CYS A 86 9.34 12.12 0.66
CA CYS A 86 8.17 12.64 1.37
C CYS A 86 7.23 11.56 1.92
N CYS A 87 7.40 10.30 1.54
CA CYS A 87 6.67 9.15 2.10
C CYS A 87 7.40 8.63 3.35
N GLU A 88 7.49 9.47 4.37
CA GLU A 88 8.33 9.23 5.56
C GLU A 88 7.89 8.01 6.35
N ARG A 89 6.57 7.79 6.50
CA ARG A 89 6.04 6.65 7.25
C ARG A 89 6.31 5.34 6.53
N SER A 90 6.17 5.30 5.21
CA SER A 90 6.56 4.13 4.41
C SER A 90 8.03 3.79 4.60
N ILE A 91 8.91 4.79 4.60
CA ILE A 91 10.36 4.60 4.80
C ILE A 91 10.65 4.08 6.20
N GLN A 92 9.99 4.62 7.23
CA GLN A 92 10.14 4.16 8.62
C GLN A 92 9.71 2.70 8.78
N GLU A 93 8.56 2.32 8.20
CA GLU A 93 8.07 0.94 8.30
C GLU A 93 9.02 -0.06 7.63
N PHE A 94 9.70 0.29 6.54
CA PHE A 94 10.72 -0.58 5.94
C PHE A 94 11.83 -0.98 6.92
N GLY A 95 12.22 -0.07 7.80
CA GLY A 95 13.23 -0.34 8.83
C GLY A 95 12.73 -1.17 10.02
N LEU A 96 11.42 -1.20 10.23
CA LEU A 96 10.77 -1.86 11.38
C LEU A 96 10.10 -3.18 11.02
N TYR A 97 9.82 -3.41 9.74
CA TYR A 97 9.10 -4.59 9.27
C TYR A 97 9.95 -5.85 9.43
N SER A 98 9.46 -6.82 10.19
CA SER A 98 10.20 -8.04 10.52
C SER A 98 9.27 -9.25 10.61
N TRP A 99 9.88 -10.43 10.54
CA TRP A 99 9.20 -11.70 10.74
C TRP A 99 8.98 -11.97 12.24
N ASP A 100 7.90 -12.68 12.55
CA ASP A 100 7.65 -13.17 13.91
C ASP A 100 8.43 -14.48 14.15
N ASP A 101 9.54 -14.39 14.85
CA ASP A 101 10.39 -15.54 15.17
C ASP A 101 9.70 -16.59 16.06
N LYS A 102 8.54 -16.26 16.64
CA LYS A 102 7.75 -17.16 17.51
C LYS A 102 6.63 -17.87 16.78
N ALA A 103 6.30 -17.45 15.56
CA ALA A 103 5.28 -18.10 14.76
C ALA A 103 5.76 -19.44 14.21
N VAL A 104 4.83 -20.40 14.06
CA VAL A 104 5.11 -21.73 13.48
C VAL A 104 5.33 -21.64 11.97
N GLU A 105 4.70 -20.65 11.32
CA GLU A 105 4.82 -20.36 9.91
C GLU A 105 5.42 -18.97 9.71
N ASP A 106 6.04 -18.72 8.55
CA ASP A 106 6.57 -17.41 8.18
C ASP A 106 5.46 -16.36 8.19
N THR A 107 5.38 -15.63 9.27
CA THR A 107 4.37 -14.60 9.50
C THR A 107 5.06 -13.30 9.91
N PRO A 108 4.76 -12.16 9.27
CA PRO A 108 5.30 -10.88 9.71
C PRO A 108 4.65 -10.44 11.02
N ILE A 109 5.40 -9.69 11.82
CA ILE A 109 4.86 -9.01 12.99
C ILE A 109 3.85 -7.98 12.51
N LYS A 110 2.61 -8.04 13.05
CA LYS A 110 1.53 -7.10 12.70
C LYS A 110 1.61 -5.81 13.51
N GLU A 111 2.74 -5.14 13.38
CA GLU A 111 2.97 -3.82 13.93
C GLU A 111 3.75 -3.00 12.91
N ASN A 112 3.39 -1.73 12.75
CA ASN A 112 4.03 -0.83 11.79
C ASN A 112 4.06 -1.42 10.36
N ASP A 113 2.94 -1.96 9.92
CA ASP A 113 2.79 -2.72 8.66
C ASP A 113 1.83 -2.08 7.65
N HIS A 114 1.19 -0.95 7.98
CA HIS A 114 0.15 -0.36 7.14
C HIS A 114 0.65 0.08 5.76
N ALA A 115 1.80 0.74 5.72
CA ALA A 115 2.39 1.16 4.45
C ALA A 115 2.97 -0.03 3.69
N MET A 116 3.53 -1.01 4.41
CA MET A 116 4.05 -2.24 3.82
C MET A 116 2.93 -3.05 3.18
N ASP A 117 1.80 -3.19 3.86
CA ASP A 117 0.62 -3.84 3.32
C ASP A 117 0.07 -3.12 2.09
N ALA A 118 -0.02 -1.80 2.11
CA ALA A 118 -0.48 -1.01 0.98
C ALA A 118 0.41 -1.21 -0.26
N ILE A 119 1.72 -1.21 -0.11
CA ILE A 119 2.67 -1.45 -1.20
C ILE A 119 2.55 -2.88 -1.72
N ARG A 120 2.45 -3.86 -0.83
CA ARG A 120 2.25 -5.28 -1.16
C ARG A 120 0.95 -5.49 -1.94
N TYR A 121 -0.14 -4.86 -1.52
CA TYR A 121 -1.42 -4.92 -2.24
C TYR A 121 -1.30 -4.36 -3.66
N PHE A 122 -0.60 -3.24 -3.83
CA PHE A 122 -0.35 -2.67 -5.14
C PHE A 122 0.46 -3.63 -6.03
N VAL A 123 1.57 -4.16 -5.54
CA VAL A 123 2.43 -5.08 -6.30
C VAL A 123 1.67 -6.31 -6.77
N ASN A 124 0.96 -6.95 -5.84
CA ASN A 124 0.22 -8.19 -6.13
C ASN A 124 -0.94 -7.94 -7.09
N THR A 125 -1.76 -6.93 -6.82
CA THR A 125 -2.99 -6.66 -7.58
C THR A 125 -2.69 -6.17 -8.99
N MET A 126 -1.69 -5.33 -9.15
CA MET A 126 -1.29 -4.83 -10.47
C MET A 126 -0.38 -5.79 -11.24
N GLY A 127 0.17 -6.80 -10.57
CA GLY A 127 1.04 -7.80 -11.21
C GLY A 127 2.34 -7.24 -11.76
N ILE A 128 2.83 -6.11 -11.23
CA ILE A 128 4.03 -5.42 -11.73
C ILE A 128 5.29 -6.26 -11.62
N TRP A 129 5.32 -7.24 -10.75
CA TRP A 129 6.40 -8.21 -10.62
C TRP A 129 6.57 -9.09 -11.88
N ARG A 130 5.52 -9.24 -12.71
CA ARG A 130 5.55 -10.00 -13.98
C ARG A 130 6.14 -9.21 -15.13
N GLN A 131 6.13 -7.86 -15.05
CA GLN A 131 6.61 -7.01 -16.14
C GLN A 131 8.14 -7.06 -16.20
N LYS A 132 8.69 -7.24 -17.41
CA LYS A 132 10.13 -7.02 -17.63
C LYS A 132 10.44 -5.56 -17.33
N SER A 133 11.56 -5.32 -16.66
CA SER A 133 12.04 -3.97 -16.44
C SER A 133 12.49 -3.38 -17.77
N ASP A 134 11.76 -2.44 -18.34
CA ASP A 134 12.18 -1.60 -19.45
C ASP A 134 13.08 -0.44 -18.97
N TYR A 135 13.56 -0.54 -17.71
CA TYR A 135 14.43 0.46 -17.15
C TYR A 135 15.83 0.32 -17.73
N THR A 136 16.11 1.12 -18.75
CA THR A 136 17.47 1.44 -19.16
C THR A 136 17.95 2.60 -18.28
N PRO A 137 19.00 2.42 -17.45
CA PRO A 137 19.55 3.56 -16.71
C PRO A 137 19.96 4.66 -17.66
N LEU A 138 19.52 5.89 -17.42
CA LEU A 138 19.89 7.06 -18.24
C LEU A 138 21.35 7.52 -18.04
N TRP A 139 22.12 6.79 -17.25
CA TRP A 139 23.54 7.01 -17.02
C TRP A 139 24.34 5.74 -17.29
N ASN A 140 25.06 5.80 -18.32
CA ASN A 140 26.27 5.03 -18.54
C ASN A 140 27.46 5.90 -18.22
#